data_9e0ef6c38e2e3c04b69db1d3eec53cdb
#
_entry.id   9e0ef6c38e2e3c04b69db1d3eec53cdb
#
_cell.length_a   1.000
_cell.length_b   1.000
_cell.length_c   1.000
_cell.angle_alpha   90.00
_cell.angle_beta   90.00
_cell.angle_gamma   90.00
#
_symmetry.space_group_name_H-M   'P 1'
#
loop_
_entity.id
_entity.type
_entity.pdbx_description
1 polymer ?
#
loop_
_entity_poly.entity_id
_entity_poly.type
_entity_poly.pdbx_seq_one_letter_code
_entity_poly.pdbx_strand_id
1 'polypeptide(L)'
;MKKGIGLGIDDFKEIIKEDCYYVDKTKFIEEIIKDGSEVKLFARPRRFGKTLNMSMLKYFFDIKNREENKEIFKDLYIEKTEAFKEQGQYPVIFLSLKDLKALTWEQMEKAIKSAISRLFSEYKYLLNDLDKFDTLTFENILLKNTELEDLKEALKFLTRILYEKYNKKVVVLIDEYDSPLVSAYINGYYEKAKDFFKTFYSTVLKDNSYLQMGVLTGIIRVIKAGIFSDLNNLSTYTILSDVYTDSYGLTEEEVEKSLKYYGIEQEISNVKDWYDGYKFGDSEVYNPWSILNFLQYKELRAYWVDTSGNDLIKDVLKKITKNTIEALERLFNGEGLKQNISGTSDLSKLLSEEELWELMLFSGYLTVEEKIDQDNYVLRLPNKEVRTLYRKTFFEKYFGRGSKLLYLMEALTENRIDEYEERLQEILLTSVSYNDTKKGNEAFYHGLIMGMGLYLEGEYITKSNIESGLGRYDFVIEPKNKAKRAYIMEFKSTDNIEKLEEVSKEALEQIENKKYDVSLKQNGVKDITYMGIAFCGKQIKISYK
;
A
#
# COMPACT_ATOMS: atom_id res chain seq x y z
N MET A 1 25.43 -20.60 -15.34
CA MET A 1 24.15 -20.95 -14.67
C MET A 1 23.46 -19.60 -14.32
N LYS A 2 22.14 -19.47 -14.45
CA LYS A 2 21.46 -18.23 -14.03
C LYS A 2 21.46 -18.15 -12.51
N LYS A 3 21.64 -16.95 -11.95
CA LYS A 3 21.58 -16.72 -10.50
C LYS A 3 20.17 -17.03 -9.96
N GLY A 4 20.10 -17.51 -8.72
CA GLY A 4 18.84 -17.71 -8.02
C GLY A 4 18.15 -16.38 -7.69
N ILE A 5 16.84 -16.43 -7.45
CA ILE A 5 16.06 -15.24 -7.02
C ILE A 5 15.91 -15.31 -5.50
N GLY A 6 16.45 -14.31 -4.80
CA GLY A 6 16.40 -14.20 -3.34
C GLY A 6 15.03 -13.71 -2.85
N LEU A 7 13.95 -14.48 -3.07
CA LEU A 7 12.63 -14.11 -2.60
C LEU A 7 12.57 -14.05 -1.07
N GLY A 8 12.20 -12.87 -0.55
CA GLY A 8 12.03 -12.65 0.89
C GLY A 8 13.33 -12.29 1.63
N ILE A 9 14.47 -12.31 0.96
CA ILE A 9 15.72 -11.82 1.54
C ILE A 9 15.67 -10.28 1.52
N ASP A 10 15.76 -9.65 2.68
CA ASP A 10 15.77 -8.21 2.86
C ASP A 10 17.10 -7.66 3.41
N ASP A 11 18.12 -8.53 3.51
CA ASP A 11 19.49 -8.19 3.86
C ASP A 11 20.40 -8.18 2.62
N PHE A 12 21.05 -7.05 2.36
CA PHE A 12 21.89 -6.84 1.20
C PHE A 12 23.10 -7.78 1.16
N LYS A 13 23.77 -7.99 2.32
CA LYS A 13 24.94 -8.85 2.42
C LYS A 13 24.58 -10.32 2.13
N GLU A 14 23.41 -10.74 2.57
CA GLU A 14 22.90 -12.08 2.30
C GLU A 14 22.63 -12.28 0.79
N ILE A 15 21.96 -11.33 0.14
CA ILE A 15 21.70 -11.37 -1.32
C ILE A 15 23.01 -11.54 -2.12
N ILE A 16 24.04 -10.75 -1.77
CA ILE A 16 25.31 -10.80 -2.49
C ILE A 16 26.08 -12.10 -2.18
N LYS A 17 26.13 -12.54 -0.92
CA LYS A 17 26.86 -13.76 -0.52
C LYS A 17 26.22 -15.05 -1.05
N GLU A 18 24.90 -15.10 -1.14
CA GLU A 18 24.15 -16.23 -1.71
C GLU A 18 24.13 -16.21 -3.25
N ASP A 19 24.87 -15.28 -3.86
CA ASP A 19 24.92 -15.08 -5.32
C ASP A 19 23.54 -14.97 -5.97
N CYS A 20 22.61 -14.32 -5.28
CA CYS A 20 21.27 -14.06 -5.80
C CYS A 20 21.30 -12.98 -6.91
N TYR A 21 20.28 -13.03 -7.78
CA TYR A 21 20.08 -11.97 -8.76
C TYR A 21 19.73 -10.66 -8.04
N TYR A 22 20.53 -9.64 -8.27
CA TYR A 22 20.39 -8.31 -7.69
C TYR A 22 20.36 -7.24 -8.81
N VAL A 23 19.40 -6.36 -8.75
CA VAL A 23 19.37 -5.14 -9.58
C VAL A 23 20.11 -4.06 -8.80
N ASP A 24 21.20 -3.56 -9.37
CA ASP A 24 22.11 -2.64 -8.69
C ASP A 24 21.44 -1.28 -8.41
N LYS A 25 21.16 -1.02 -7.14
CA LYS A 25 20.63 0.25 -6.61
C LYS A 25 21.67 1.06 -5.80
N THR A 26 22.96 0.72 -5.91
CA THR A 26 24.00 1.38 -5.13
C THR A 26 24.23 2.85 -5.51
N LYS A 27 23.66 3.34 -6.62
CA LYS A 27 23.56 4.77 -6.94
C LYS A 27 22.88 5.56 -5.80
N PHE A 28 21.93 4.96 -5.11
CA PHE A 28 21.26 5.53 -3.94
C PHE A 28 22.25 5.98 -2.84
N ILE A 29 23.34 5.24 -2.65
CA ILE A 29 24.39 5.60 -1.68
C ILE A 29 25.06 6.92 -2.09
N GLU A 30 25.41 7.07 -3.36
CA GLU A 30 26.01 8.30 -3.89
C GLU A 30 25.06 9.49 -3.74
N GLU A 31 23.77 9.29 -4.05
CA GLU A 31 22.75 10.32 -3.90
C GLU A 31 22.58 10.76 -2.43
N ILE A 32 22.56 9.81 -1.48
CA ILE A 32 22.50 10.10 -0.04
C ILE A 32 23.72 10.91 0.44
N ILE A 33 24.92 10.60 -0.05
CA ILE A 33 26.16 11.31 0.33
C ILE A 33 26.17 12.73 -0.23
N LYS A 34 25.68 12.92 -1.46
CA LYS A 34 25.58 14.24 -2.10
C LYS A 34 24.50 15.14 -1.51
N ASP A 35 23.48 14.54 -0.91
CA ASP A 35 22.39 15.26 -0.27
C ASP A 35 22.82 15.83 1.07
N GLY A 36 22.90 17.15 1.15
CA GLY A 36 23.36 17.89 2.34
C GLY A 36 22.42 17.87 3.55
N SER A 37 21.23 17.23 3.47
CA SER A 37 20.30 17.13 4.59
C SER A 37 20.87 16.25 5.70
N GLU A 38 20.80 16.70 6.94
CA GLU A 38 21.31 15.93 8.08
C GLU A 38 20.41 14.71 8.38
N VAL A 39 19.08 14.88 8.27
CA VAL A 39 18.11 13.80 8.48
C VAL A 39 17.22 13.64 7.25
N LYS A 40 17.10 12.41 6.76
CA LYS A 40 16.34 12.03 5.57
C LYS A 40 15.26 11.03 5.92
N LEU A 41 14.03 11.32 5.54
CA LEU A 41 12.89 10.41 5.67
C LEU A 41 12.39 9.97 4.28
N PHE A 42 12.43 8.68 4.02
CA PHE A 42 11.91 8.08 2.80
C PHE A 42 10.56 7.40 3.07
N ALA A 43 9.48 8.00 2.58
CA ALA A 43 8.16 7.40 2.58
C ALA A 43 7.91 6.72 1.23
N ARG A 44 7.85 5.39 1.23
CA ARG A 44 7.66 4.55 0.03
C ARG A 44 6.67 3.42 0.34
N PRO A 45 5.89 2.97 -0.65
CA PRO A 45 4.97 1.85 -0.45
C PRO A 45 5.68 0.57 0.04
N ARG A 46 4.90 -0.38 0.49
CA ARG A 46 5.44 -1.69 0.92
C ARG A 46 6.05 -2.45 -0.27
N ARG A 47 7.09 -3.25 0.01
CA ARG A 47 7.76 -4.11 -0.97
C ARG A 47 8.50 -3.38 -2.10
N PHE A 48 8.83 -2.10 -1.91
CA PHE A 48 9.66 -1.32 -2.84
C PHE A 48 11.15 -1.29 -2.45
N GLY A 49 11.63 -2.23 -1.65
CA GLY A 49 13.06 -2.38 -1.34
C GLY A 49 13.58 -1.51 -0.19
N LYS A 50 12.72 -0.93 0.67
CA LYS A 50 13.14 -0.05 1.78
C LYS A 50 14.16 -0.72 2.70
N THR A 51 13.83 -1.86 3.29
CA THR A 51 14.70 -2.60 4.23
C THR A 51 16.00 -3.03 3.56
N LEU A 52 15.95 -3.48 2.30
CA LEU A 52 17.14 -3.85 1.52
C LEU A 52 18.08 -2.66 1.34
N ASN A 53 17.56 -1.48 0.95
CA ASN A 53 18.36 -0.26 0.83
C ASN A 53 18.93 0.18 2.18
N MET A 54 18.17 0.05 3.27
CA MET A 54 18.66 0.36 4.62
C MET A 54 19.79 -0.58 5.05
N SER A 55 19.68 -1.89 4.76
CA SER A 55 20.75 -2.84 5.04
C SER A 55 21.99 -2.57 4.16
N MET A 56 21.80 -2.16 2.91
CA MET A 56 22.88 -1.73 2.01
C MET A 56 23.62 -0.52 2.59
N LEU A 57 22.92 0.52 3.06
CA LEU A 57 23.54 1.68 3.73
C LEU A 57 24.29 1.27 5.00
N LYS A 58 23.71 0.36 5.82
CA LYS A 58 24.37 -0.20 7.01
C LYS A 58 25.73 -0.76 6.65
N TYR A 59 25.79 -1.70 5.71
CA TYR A 59 27.05 -2.35 5.33
C TYR A 59 28.02 -1.40 4.62
N PHE A 60 27.50 -0.41 3.89
CA PHE A 60 28.38 0.56 3.23
C PHE A 60 29.11 1.47 4.23
N PHE A 61 28.40 2.05 5.19
CA PHE A 61 28.98 3.03 6.11
C PHE A 61 29.72 2.41 7.29
N ASP A 62 29.36 1.17 7.71
CA ASP A 62 29.80 0.60 8.97
C ASP A 62 31.31 0.37 9.02
N ILE A 63 31.99 1.07 9.96
CA ILE A 63 33.41 0.94 10.26
C ILE A 63 33.77 -0.44 10.80
N LYS A 64 32.83 -1.12 11.46
CA LYS A 64 32.96 -2.48 11.92
C LYS A 64 32.91 -3.44 10.73
N ASN A 65 33.87 -4.35 10.62
CA ASN A 65 33.98 -5.28 9.48
C ASN A 65 34.18 -4.59 8.11
N ARG A 66 34.84 -3.42 8.10
CA ARG A 66 35.05 -2.58 6.91
C ARG A 66 35.54 -3.37 5.70
N GLU A 67 36.61 -4.19 5.86
CA GLU A 67 37.20 -4.91 4.73
C GLU A 67 36.28 -6.01 4.19
N GLU A 68 35.60 -6.74 5.08
CA GLU A 68 34.60 -7.73 4.65
C GLU A 68 33.42 -7.07 3.93
N ASN A 69 32.94 -5.94 4.46
CA ASN A 69 31.84 -5.22 3.86
C ASN A 69 32.23 -4.55 2.52
N LYS A 70 33.50 -4.20 2.32
CA LYS A 70 33.98 -3.67 1.05
C LYS A 70 33.80 -4.66 -0.10
N GLU A 71 34.04 -5.94 0.13
CA GLU A 71 33.96 -6.99 -0.90
C GLU A 71 32.54 -7.16 -1.48
N ILE A 72 31.47 -6.89 -0.68
CA ILE A 72 30.10 -7.03 -1.17
C ILE A 72 29.65 -5.90 -2.11
N PHE A 73 30.43 -4.83 -2.26
CA PHE A 73 30.18 -3.75 -3.21
C PHE A 73 31.01 -3.84 -4.48
N LYS A 74 31.83 -4.89 -4.61
CA LYS A 74 32.68 -5.11 -5.76
C LYS A 74 31.84 -5.25 -7.04
N ASP A 75 32.32 -4.63 -8.11
CA ASP A 75 31.69 -4.60 -9.44
C ASP A 75 30.34 -3.82 -9.50
N LEU A 76 29.84 -3.30 -8.38
CA LEU A 76 28.64 -2.47 -8.34
C LEU A 76 28.94 -1.01 -8.72
N TYR A 77 27.90 -0.26 -9.05
CA TYR A 77 28.00 1.13 -9.49
C TYR A 77 28.79 1.99 -8.51
N ILE A 78 28.51 1.90 -7.21
CA ILE A 78 29.12 2.73 -6.17
C ILE A 78 30.63 2.60 -6.11
N GLU A 79 31.18 1.41 -6.37
CA GLU A 79 32.63 1.17 -6.33
C GLU A 79 33.40 2.09 -7.28
N LYS A 80 32.79 2.49 -8.40
CA LYS A 80 33.39 3.29 -9.46
C LYS A 80 33.25 4.80 -9.22
N THR A 81 32.64 5.20 -8.11
CA THR A 81 32.35 6.61 -7.81
C THR A 81 33.29 7.18 -6.76
N GLU A 82 33.41 8.52 -6.71
CA GLU A 82 34.14 9.22 -5.66
C GLU A 82 33.54 9.00 -4.27
N ALA A 83 32.23 8.71 -4.21
CA ALA A 83 31.52 8.43 -2.96
C ALA A 83 32.00 7.16 -2.26
N PHE A 84 32.70 6.26 -2.97
CA PHE A 84 33.24 5.04 -2.38
C PHE A 84 34.31 5.30 -1.30
N LYS A 85 34.86 6.51 -1.22
CA LYS A 85 35.76 6.93 -0.13
C LYS A 85 35.11 6.89 1.25
N GLU A 86 33.80 7.03 1.30
CA GLU A 86 33.00 7.00 2.53
C GLU A 86 32.70 5.57 3.03
N GLN A 87 33.10 4.52 2.25
CA GLN A 87 32.89 3.13 2.62
C GLN A 87 33.65 2.79 3.91
N GLY A 88 32.91 2.28 4.90
CA GLY A 88 33.47 1.83 6.19
C GLY A 88 34.08 2.95 7.03
N GLN A 89 33.57 4.18 6.94
CA GLN A 89 34.13 5.32 7.65
C GLN A 89 33.41 5.68 8.95
N TYR A 90 32.23 5.14 9.22
CA TYR A 90 31.38 5.59 10.32
C TYR A 90 30.91 4.42 11.19
N PRO A 91 30.78 4.59 12.52
CA PRO A 91 29.96 3.68 13.30
C PRO A 91 28.49 3.84 12.88
N VAL A 92 27.76 2.72 12.77
CA VAL A 92 26.37 2.71 12.30
C VAL A 92 25.48 2.14 13.40
N ILE A 93 24.37 2.78 13.69
CA ILE A 93 23.25 2.25 14.47
C ILE A 93 22.13 1.89 13.49
N PHE A 94 21.71 0.62 13.46
CA PHE A 94 20.60 0.17 12.65
C PHE A 94 19.48 -0.40 13.52
N LEU A 95 18.33 0.27 13.53
CA LEU A 95 17.16 -0.12 14.30
C LEU A 95 15.97 -0.36 13.37
N SER A 96 15.49 -1.61 13.29
CA SER A 96 14.22 -1.92 12.62
C SER A 96 13.09 -1.99 13.64
N LEU A 97 11.99 -1.27 13.35
CA LEU A 97 10.77 -1.22 14.14
C LEU A 97 9.64 -2.08 13.53
N LYS A 98 9.95 -2.87 12.50
CA LYS A 98 9.02 -3.71 11.72
C LYS A 98 8.13 -4.61 12.60
N ASP A 99 8.70 -5.17 13.67
CA ASP A 99 8.03 -6.13 14.56
C ASP A 99 7.41 -5.48 15.81
N LEU A 100 7.49 -4.16 15.94
CA LEU A 100 6.86 -3.44 17.03
C LEU A 100 5.35 -3.28 16.79
N LYS A 101 4.64 -4.37 17.01
CA LYS A 101 3.18 -4.46 16.91
C LYS A 101 2.63 -5.06 18.20
N ALA A 102 1.63 -4.41 18.80
CA ALA A 102 1.05 -4.84 20.05
C ALA A 102 -0.43 -4.47 20.14
N LEU A 103 -1.21 -5.25 20.86
CA LEU A 103 -2.63 -5.00 21.08
C LEU A 103 -2.89 -3.97 22.18
N THR A 104 -1.96 -3.83 23.14
CA THR A 104 -2.06 -2.87 24.24
C THR A 104 -0.78 -2.08 24.40
N TRP A 105 -0.86 -0.94 25.10
CA TRP A 105 0.30 -0.12 25.42
C TRP A 105 1.34 -0.88 26.26
N GLU A 106 0.91 -1.62 27.26
CA GLU A 106 1.80 -2.39 28.15
C GLU A 106 2.60 -3.46 27.39
N GLN A 107 1.98 -4.05 26.34
CA GLN A 107 2.69 -4.96 25.43
C GLN A 107 3.67 -4.20 24.53
N MET A 108 3.31 -3.00 24.08
CA MET A 108 4.18 -2.13 23.29
C MET A 108 5.41 -1.71 24.08
N GLU A 109 5.25 -1.32 25.35
CA GLU A 109 6.38 -0.99 26.25
C GLU A 109 7.37 -2.14 26.36
N LYS A 110 6.87 -3.37 26.58
CA LYS A 110 7.72 -4.58 26.64
C LYS A 110 8.43 -4.84 25.31
N ALA A 111 7.75 -4.60 24.19
CA ALA A 111 8.33 -4.77 22.86
C ALA A 111 9.43 -3.73 22.59
N ILE A 112 9.22 -2.47 22.96
CA ILE A 112 10.21 -1.39 22.89
C ILE A 112 11.45 -1.75 23.71
N LYS A 113 11.30 -2.10 25.01
CA LYS A 113 12.40 -2.54 25.86
C LYS A 113 13.18 -3.69 25.25
N SER A 114 12.48 -4.66 24.65
CA SER A 114 13.11 -5.81 24.03
C SER A 114 13.85 -5.46 22.73
N ALA A 115 13.32 -4.55 21.90
CA ALA A 115 13.98 -4.10 20.67
C ALA A 115 15.26 -3.32 20.99
N ILE A 116 15.22 -2.39 21.92
CA ILE A 116 16.39 -1.61 22.33
C ILE A 116 17.43 -2.51 23.01
N SER A 117 17.02 -3.44 23.88
CA SER A 117 17.93 -4.43 24.48
C SER A 117 18.66 -5.28 23.43
N ARG A 118 17.96 -5.74 22.39
CA ARG A 118 18.57 -6.46 21.26
C ARG A 118 19.58 -5.60 20.52
N LEU A 119 19.22 -4.34 20.23
CA LEU A 119 20.16 -3.39 19.62
C LEU A 119 21.42 -3.24 20.45
N PHE A 120 21.30 -2.97 21.75
CA PHE A 120 22.46 -2.82 22.65
C PHE A 120 23.30 -4.11 22.72
N SER A 121 22.70 -5.27 22.56
CA SER A 121 23.44 -6.54 22.55
C SER A 121 24.46 -6.67 21.41
N GLU A 122 24.27 -5.98 20.29
CA GLU A 122 25.21 -5.92 19.17
C GLU A 122 26.47 -5.08 19.52
N TYR A 123 26.38 -4.23 20.53
CA TYR A 123 27.41 -3.30 20.98
C TYR A 123 28.03 -3.64 22.33
N LYS A 124 27.83 -4.86 22.85
CA LYS A 124 28.38 -5.32 24.12
C LYS A 124 29.92 -5.15 24.23
N TYR A 125 30.61 -5.14 23.10
CA TYR A 125 32.06 -4.93 23.06
C TYR A 125 32.49 -3.53 23.58
N LEU A 126 31.58 -2.56 23.63
CA LEU A 126 31.83 -1.24 24.18
C LEU A 126 31.99 -1.24 25.71
N LEU A 127 31.39 -2.19 26.42
CA LEU A 127 31.44 -2.28 27.89
C LEU A 127 32.87 -2.24 28.46
N ASN A 128 33.86 -2.71 27.71
CA ASN A 128 35.25 -2.71 28.14
C ASN A 128 35.88 -1.32 28.20
N ASP A 129 35.30 -0.33 27.53
CA ASP A 129 35.82 1.01 27.37
C ASP A 129 35.00 2.07 28.13
N LEU A 130 33.86 1.69 28.71
CA LEU A 130 32.95 2.59 29.41
C LEU A 130 33.39 2.84 30.85
N ASP A 131 33.10 4.04 31.36
CA ASP A 131 33.21 4.33 32.77
C ASP A 131 32.12 3.60 33.58
N LYS A 132 32.19 3.70 34.90
CA LYS A 132 31.28 3.00 35.81
C LYS A 132 29.81 3.40 35.61
N PHE A 133 29.53 4.68 35.34
CA PHE A 133 28.17 5.19 35.20
C PHE A 133 27.57 4.78 33.86
N ASP A 134 28.34 4.90 32.80
CA ASP A 134 27.94 4.46 31.45
C ASP A 134 27.76 2.94 31.37
N THR A 135 28.63 2.18 32.05
CA THR A 135 28.49 0.73 32.19
C THR A 135 27.13 0.39 32.84
N LEU A 136 26.81 1.03 33.96
CA LEU A 136 25.53 0.79 34.65
C LEU A 136 24.32 1.12 33.77
N THR A 137 24.35 2.25 33.06
CA THR A 137 23.30 2.66 32.12
C THR A 137 23.15 1.63 30.98
N PHE A 138 24.26 1.22 30.38
CA PHE A 138 24.28 0.24 29.31
C PHE A 138 23.71 -1.12 29.76
N GLU A 139 24.15 -1.60 30.92
CA GLU A 139 23.69 -2.88 31.50
C GLU A 139 22.20 -2.83 31.85
N ASN A 140 21.70 -1.74 32.43
CA ASN A 140 20.28 -1.60 32.75
C ASN A 140 19.41 -1.66 31.46
N ILE A 141 19.83 -1.00 30.37
CA ILE A 141 19.16 -1.09 29.09
C ILE A 141 19.20 -2.52 28.55
N LEU A 142 20.37 -3.16 28.59
CA LEU A 142 20.55 -4.53 28.13
C LEU A 142 19.68 -5.54 28.90
N LEU A 143 19.57 -5.38 30.20
CA LEU A 143 18.78 -6.22 31.09
C LEU A 143 17.28 -5.85 31.14
N LYS A 144 16.86 -4.80 30.42
CA LYS A 144 15.49 -4.26 30.37
C LYS A 144 15.00 -3.70 31.72
N ASN A 145 15.93 -3.27 32.56
CA ASN A 145 15.65 -2.69 33.88
C ASN A 145 15.48 -1.17 33.83
N THR A 146 15.57 -0.56 32.65
CA THR A 146 15.42 0.89 32.45
C THR A 146 13.95 1.26 32.38
N GLU A 147 13.57 2.37 33.01
CA GLU A 147 12.24 2.94 32.86
C GLU A 147 12.01 3.41 31.42
N LEU A 148 10.73 3.42 31.00
CA LEU A 148 10.40 3.76 29.61
C LEU A 148 10.81 5.20 29.26
N GLU A 149 10.71 6.11 30.22
CA GLU A 149 11.09 7.52 30.03
C GLU A 149 12.58 7.67 29.72
N ASP A 150 13.44 6.94 30.43
CA ASP A 150 14.89 6.96 30.22
C ASP A 150 15.29 6.31 28.89
N LEU A 151 14.47 5.36 28.38
CA LEU A 151 14.71 4.74 27.07
C LEU A 151 14.55 5.71 25.90
N LYS A 152 13.86 6.84 26.07
CA LYS A 152 13.78 7.89 25.06
C LYS A 152 15.14 8.45 24.67
N GLU A 153 16.12 8.40 25.60
CA GLU A 153 17.49 8.87 25.38
C GLU A 153 18.48 7.76 24.94
N ALA A 154 18.03 6.50 24.86
CA ALA A 154 18.91 5.34 24.65
C ALA A 154 19.73 5.43 23.34
N LEU A 155 19.13 5.87 22.24
CA LEU A 155 19.85 6.02 20.97
C LEU A 155 20.88 7.15 21.02
N LYS A 156 20.56 8.28 21.66
CA LYS A 156 21.52 9.39 21.84
C LYS A 156 22.70 8.96 22.71
N PHE A 157 22.42 8.24 23.79
CA PHE A 157 23.47 7.63 24.63
C PHE A 157 24.38 6.72 23.78
N LEU A 158 23.79 5.84 22.96
CA LEU A 158 24.58 4.95 22.08
C LEU A 158 25.41 5.72 21.05
N THR A 159 24.87 6.83 20.47
CA THR A 159 25.67 7.67 19.55
C THR A 159 26.87 8.30 20.25
N ARG A 160 26.74 8.75 21.50
CA ARG A 160 27.84 9.34 22.29
C ARG A 160 28.96 8.32 22.52
N ILE A 161 28.64 7.15 23.07
CA ILE A 161 29.67 6.16 23.39
C ILE A 161 30.37 5.59 22.14
N LEU A 162 29.64 5.47 21.01
CA LEU A 162 30.24 5.11 19.72
C LEU A 162 31.17 6.19 19.19
N TYR A 163 30.79 7.48 19.31
CA TYR A 163 31.66 8.60 18.95
C TYR A 163 32.93 8.62 19.81
N GLU A 164 32.84 8.44 21.12
CA GLU A 164 33.99 8.38 22.03
C GLU A 164 34.93 7.22 21.67
N LYS A 165 34.39 6.06 21.29
CA LYS A 165 35.19 4.90 20.87
C LYS A 165 35.92 5.08 19.55
N TYR A 166 35.25 5.60 18.52
CA TYR A 166 35.79 5.64 17.17
C TYR A 166 36.32 7.03 16.75
N ASN A 167 36.06 8.07 17.54
CA ASN A 167 36.32 9.47 17.19
C ASN A 167 35.74 9.84 15.81
N LYS A 168 34.55 9.28 15.50
CA LYS A 168 33.80 9.48 14.27
C LYS A 168 32.31 9.64 14.61
N LYS A 169 31.65 10.60 13.94
CA LYS A 169 30.21 10.77 14.05
C LYS A 169 29.47 9.52 13.58
N VAL A 170 28.26 9.32 14.07
CA VAL A 170 27.48 8.08 13.92
C VAL A 170 26.41 8.25 12.85
N VAL A 171 26.27 7.26 11.98
CA VAL A 171 25.13 7.14 11.07
C VAL A 171 24.02 6.37 11.78
N VAL A 172 22.81 6.94 11.84
CA VAL A 172 21.64 6.34 12.48
C VAL A 172 20.61 5.98 11.41
N LEU A 173 20.29 4.70 11.31
CA LEU A 173 19.36 4.12 10.36
C LEU A 173 18.16 3.54 11.11
N ILE A 174 16.93 4.05 10.84
CA ILE A 174 15.69 3.60 11.48
C ILE A 174 14.73 3.11 10.39
N ASP A 175 14.51 1.80 10.34
CA ASP A 175 13.62 1.18 9.36
C ASP A 175 12.22 0.99 9.93
N GLU A 176 11.20 1.25 9.09
CA GLU A 176 9.77 1.18 9.42
C GLU A 176 9.37 1.99 10.67
N TYR A 177 9.82 3.26 10.73
CA TYR A 177 9.60 4.16 11.88
C TYR A 177 8.12 4.33 12.26
N ASP A 178 7.21 4.20 11.31
CA ASP A 178 5.77 4.38 11.46
C ASP A 178 5.03 3.10 11.91
N SER A 179 5.67 1.93 11.86
CA SER A 179 5.05 0.64 12.21
C SER A 179 4.44 0.61 13.61
N PRO A 180 5.13 1.05 14.70
CA PRO A 180 4.55 1.08 16.03
C PRO A 180 3.41 2.09 16.17
N LEU A 181 3.44 3.19 15.42
CA LEU A 181 2.40 4.22 15.43
C LEU A 181 1.12 3.75 14.75
N VAL A 182 1.26 3.06 13.62
CA VAL A 182 0.14 2.42 12.91
C VAL A 182 -0.50 1.34 13.79
N SER A 183 0.31 0.51 14.44
CA SER A 183 -0.19 -0.50 15.39
C SER A 183 -0.95 0.14 16.56
N ALA A 184 -0.43 1.23 17.12
CA ALA A 184 -1.05 1.96 18.22
C ALA A 184 -2.38 2.61 17.80
N TYR A 185 -2.45 3.13 16.58
CA TYR A 185 -3.68 3.70 16.04
C TYR A 185 -4.78 2.64 15.90
N ILE A 186 -4.47 1.52 15.27
CA ILE A 186 -5.43 0.41 15.08
C ILE A 186 -5.96 -0.10 16.42
N ASN A 187 -5.12 -0.13 17.46
CA ASN A 187 -5.46 -0.71 18.76
C ASN A 187 -5.83 0.33 19.85
N GLY A 188 -5.99 1.61 19.48
CA GLY A 188 -6.60 2.64 20.32
C GLY A 188 -5.69 3.23 21.43
N TYR A 189 -4.35 3.10 21.32
CA TYR A 189 -3.41 3.72 22.27
C TYR A 189 -2.42 4.69 21.60
N TYR A 190 -2.86 5.30 20.49
CA TYR A 190 -2.03 6.15 19.64
C TYR A 190 -1.33 7.31 20.36
N GLU A 191 -2.03 8.04 21.24
CA GLU A 191 -1.45 9.21 21.92
C GLU A 191 -0.26 8.84 22.83
N LYS A 192 -0.33 7.69 23.51
CA LYS A 192 0.78 7.19 24.33
C LYS A 192 2.00 6.83 23.48
N ALA A 193 1.79 6.13 22.36
CA ALA A 193 2.85 5.79 21.44
C ALA A 193 3.47 7.02 20.79
N LYS A 194 2.65 7.98 20.37
CA LYS A 194 3.08 9.25 19.80
C LYS A 194 3.98 10.03 20.75
N ASP A 195 3.61 10.16 22.03
CA ASP A 195 4.43 10.85 23.02
C ASP A 195 5.82 10.22 23.19
N PHE A 196 5.86 8.89 23.31
CA PHE A 196 7.12 8.17 23.41
C PHE A 196 7.98 8.34 22.14
N PHE A 197 7.45 8.01 20.95
CA PHE A 197 8.23 8.00 19.71
C PHE A 197 8.61 9.39 19.25
N LYS A 198 7.81 10.43 19.51
CA LYS A 198 8.17 11.82 19.26
C LYS A 198 9.49 12.18 19.97
N THR A 199 9.57 11.93 21.28
CA THR A 199 10.78 12.22 22.05
C THR A 199 11.93 11.30 21.65
N PHE A 200 11.67 10.00 21.49
CA PHE A 200 12.67 9.01 21.10
C PHE A 200 13.39 9.35 19.78
N TYR A 201 12.66 9.81 18.76
CA TYR A 201 13.27 10.24 17.50
C TYR A 201 13.95 11.61 17.63
N SER A 202 13.33 12.58 18.31
CA SER A 202 13.88 13.93 18.40
C SER A 202 15.19 13.97 19.18
N THR A 203 15.35 13.19 20.24
CA THR A 203 16.58 13.18 21.04
C THR A 203 17.80 12.72 20.25
N VAL A 204 17.65 11.74 19.36
CA VAL A 204 18.79 11.23 18.57
C VAL A 204 19.01 12.01 17.28
N LEU A 205 17.94 12.59 16.67
CA LEU A 205 18.01 13.19 15.33
C LEU A 205 18.15 14.73 15.36
N LYS A 206 17.88 15.38 16.50
CA LYS A 206 17.97 16.83 16.65
C LYS A 206 19.02 17.20 17.69
N ASP A 207 19.77 18.26 17.40
CA ASP A 207 20.76 18.82 18.33
C ASP A 207 21.71 17.75 18.93
N ASN A 208 22.06 16.75 18.12
CA ASN A 208 22.95 15.66 18.48
C ASN A 208 24.31 15.84 17.79
N SER A 209 25.30 16.41 18.51
CA SER A 209 26.65 16.69 17.99
C SER A 209 27.40 15.43 17.52
N TYR A 210 26.97 14.26 17.93
CA TYR A 210 27.53 12.96 17.56
C TYR A 210 26.93 12.36 16.29
N LEU A 211 25.83 12.94 15.77
CA LEU A 211 25.17 12.47 14.56
C LEU A 211 25.93 12.90 13.31
N GLN A 212 26.22 11.97 12.41
CA GLN A 212 26.70 12.24 11.06
C GLN A 212 25.52 12.43 10.12
N MET A 213 24.57 11.51 10.16
CA MET A 213 23.40 11.46 9.31
C MET A 213 22.33 10.55 9.93
N GLY A 214 21.08 10.94 9.83
CA GLY A 214 19.92 10.12 10.14
C GLY A 214 19.17 9.71 8.87
N VAL A 215 18.85 8.43 8.71
CA VAL A 215 17.97 7.95 7.62
C VAL A 215 16.82 7.15 8.20
N LEU A 216 15.60 7.55 7.86
CA LEU A 216 14.39 6.87 8.29
C LEU A 216 13.63 6.35 7.08
N THR A 217 13.00 5.18 7.21
CA THR A 217 12.06 4.68 6.21
C THR A 217 10.72 4.34 6.84
N GLY A 218 9.66 4.56 6.06
CA GLY A 218 8.28 4.24 6.43
C GLY A 218 7.37 4.20 5.21
N ILE A 219 6.09 4.06 5.44
CA ILE A 219 5.05 4.10 4.39
C ILE A 219 4.38 5.46 4.40
N ILE A 220 4.05 5.98 5.58
CA ILE A 220 3.26 7.19 5.78
C ILE A 220 4.16 8.31 6.28
N ARG A 221 3.89 9.53 5.83
CA ARG A 221 4.50 10.73 6.39
C ARG A 221 3.67 11.25 7.57
N VAL A 222 3.96 10.82 8.78
CA VAL A 222 3.20 11.20 10.00
C VAL A 222 3.67 12.57 10.52
N ILE A 223 3.56 13.64 9.71
CA ILE A 223 4.01 14.99 10.12
C ILE A 223 2.93 15.78 10.83
N LYS A 224 1.68 15.78 10.33
CA LYS A 224 0.55 16.50 10.97
C LYS A 224 0.27 15.98 12.39
N ALA A 225 0.63 14.75 12.69
CA ALA A 225 0.55 14.19 14.04
C ALA A 225 1.57 14.80 15.03
N GLY A 226 2.46 15.67 14.56
CA GLY A 226 3.43 16.38 15.40
C GLY A 226 4.63 15.55 15.84
N ILE A 227 4.85 14.34 15.28
CA ILE A 227 5.99 13.48 15.66
C ILE A 227 7.33 14.10 15.29
N PHE A 228 7.37 14.77 14.14
CA PHE A 228 8.56 15.47 13.66
C PHE A 228 8.44 16.99 13.70
N SER A 229 7.45 17.55 14.42
CA SER A 229 7.26 19.01 14.51
C SER A 229 8.48 19.73 15.08
N ASP A 230 9.24 19.02 15.89
CA ASP A 230 10.42 19.57 16.56
C ASP A 230 11.71 19.40 15.71
N LEU A 231 11.68 18.67 14.59
CA LEU A 231 12.81 18.45 13.70
C LEU A 231 12.82 19.46 12.54
N ASN A 232 13.67 20.48 12.63
CA ASN A 232 13.87 21.48 11.58
C ASN A 232 14.94 21.05 10.54
N ASN A 233 15.65 19.96 10.80
CA ASN A 233 16.71 19.39 9.97
C ASN A 233 16.28 18.16 9.17
N LEU A 234 14.95 17.87 9.11
CA LEU A 234 14.37 16.73 8.41
C LEU A 234 13.99 17.08 6.99
N SER A 235 14.58 16.42 6.01
CA SER A 235 14.11 16.38 4.62
C SER A 235 13.29 15.13 4.37
N THR A 236 12.13 15.29 3.75
CA THR A 236 11.21 14.18 3.49
C THR A 236 11.06 13.92 2.00
N TYR A 237 11.27 12.68 1.61
CA TYR A 237 11.20 12.19 0.23
C TYR A 237 10.07 11.18 0.09
N THR A 238 9.00 11.60 -0.57
CA THR A 238 7.82 10.78 -0.84
C THR A 238 7.79 10.33 -2.30
N ILE A 239 6.77 9.58 -2.68
CA ILE A 239 6.51 9.24 -4.09
C ILE A 239 6.22 10.49 -4.96
N LEU A 240 5.92 11.64 -4.34
CA LEU A 240 5.68 12.91 -5.04
C LEU A 240 6.96 13.75 -5.24
N SER A 241 8.10 13.26 -4.75
CA SER A 241 9.39 13.97 -4.84
C SER A 241 10.10 13.67 -6.16
N ASP A 242 10.72 14.68 -6.76
CA ASP A 242 11.44 14.57 -8.04
C ASP A 242 12.89 14.05 -7.89
N VAL A 243 13.28 13.69 -6.66
CA VAL A 243 14.59 13.09 -6.33
C VAL A 243 14.40 11.70 -5.75
N TYR A 244 15.41 10.83 -5.89
CA TYR A 244 15.36 9.43 -5.47
C TYR A 244 14.22 8.62 -6.13
N THR A 245 13.88 8.97 -7.36
CA THR A 245 12.73 8.42 -8.06
C THR A 245 12.96 6.97 -8.52
N ASP A 246 14.22 6.62 -8.85
CA ASP A 246 14.67 5.30 -9.31
C ASP A 246 15.38 4.47 -8.23
N SER A 247 15.58 5.05 -7.05
CA SER A 247 16.26 4.39 -5.91
C SER A 247 15.39 3.30 -5.25
N TYR A 248 14.08 3.38 -5.43
CA TYR A 248 13.08 2.45 -4.92
C TYR A 248 12.20 1.94 -6.06
N GLY A 249 11.92 0.66 -6.09
CA GLY A 249 11.23 0.05 -7.23
C GLY A 249 12.22 -0.38 -8.33
N LEU A 250 11.70 -0.87 -9.44
CA LEU A 250 12.46 -1.22 -10.63
C LEU A 250 11.99 -0.37 -11.80
N THR A 251 12.91 0.23 -12.54
CA THR A 251 12.59 0.95 -13.78
C THR A 251 12.25 -0.02 -14.93
N GLU A 252 11.62 0.46 -15.98
CA GLU A 252 11.30 -0.37 -17.16
C GLU A 252 12.57 -1.01 -17.74
N GLU A 253 13.66 -0.25 -17.88
CA GLU A 253 14.95 -0.76 -18.38
C GLU A 253 15.50 -1.89 -17.49
N GLU A 254 15.39 -1.78 -16.17
CA GLU A 254 15.83 -2.81 -15.22
C GLU A 254 14.95 -4.07 -15.31
N VAL A 255 13.65 -3.90 -15.52
CA VAL A 255 12.72 -5.03 -15.73
C VAL A 255 13.02 -5.72 -17.05
N GLU A 256 13.22 -4.99 -18.15
CA GLU A 256 13.60 -5.55 -19.45
C GLU A 256 14.92 -6.34 -19.38
N LYS A 257 15.93 -5.78 -18.70
CA LYS A 257 17.21 -6.47 -18.45
C LYS A 257 17.02 -7.76 -17.67
N SER A 258 16.13 -7.72 -16.65
CA SER A 258 15.82 -8.88 -15.82
C SER A 258 15.11 -9.98 -16.63
N LEU A 259 14.11 -9.62 -17.43
CA LEU A 259 13.40 -10.57 -18.30
C LEU A 259 14.35 -11.20 -19.32
N LYS A 260 15.21 -10.41 -19.96
CA LYS A 260 16.25 -10.88 -20.89
C LYS A 260 17.23 -11.83 -20.19
N TYR A 261 17.70 -11.49 -19.00
CA TYR A 261 18.61 -12.34 -18.23
C TYR A 261 17.99 -13.73 -17.98
N TYR A 262 16.67 -13.77 -17.69
CA TYR A 262 15.95 -15.03 -17.47
C TYR A 262 15.41 -15.68 -18.75
N GLY A 263 15.58 -15.05 -19.95
CA GLY A 263 15.15 -15.57 -21.25
C GLY A 263 13.65 -15.66 -21.41
N ILE A 264 12.95 -14.62 -20.96
CA ILE A 264 11.48 -14.44 -21.02
C ILE A 264 11.12 -13.02 -21.44
N GLU A 265 11.94 -12.38 -22.27
CA GLU A 265 11.75 -11.02 -22.77
C GLU A 265 10.45 -10.81 -23.54
N GLN A 266 9.87 -11.87 -24.12
CA GLN A 266 8.59 -11.83 -24.82
C GLN A 266 7.41 -11.48 -23.88
N GLU A 267 7.59 -11.63 -22.57
CA GLU A 267 6.55 -11.36 -21.57
C GLU A 267 6.44 -9.89 -21.20
N ILE A 268 7.27 -8.99 -21.73
CA ILE A 268 7.31 -7.57 -21.30
C ILE A 268 5.94 -6.89 -21.36
N SER A 269 5.14 -7.13 -22.42
CA SER A 269 3.81 -6.53 -22.54
C SER A 269 2.85 -7.01 -21.45
N ASN A 270 2.88 -8.30 -21.11
CA ASN A 270 2.07 -8.89 -20.07
C ASN A 270 2.51 -8.38 -18.68
N VAL A 271 3.82 -8.31 -18.44
CA VAL A 271 4.42 -7.80 -17.21
C VAL A 271 4.06 -6.33 -17.00
N LYS A 272 4.10 -5.53 -18.07
CA LYS A 272 3.68 -4.11 -18.05
C LYS A 272 2.22 -3.97 -17.64
N ASP A 273 1.32 -4.70 -18.27
CA ASP A 273 -0.11 -4.70 -17.96
C ASP A 273 -0.41 -5.05 -16.49
N TRP A 274 0.36 -5.98 -15.91
CA TRP A 274 0.10 -6.51 -14.59
C TRP A 274 0.76 -5.70 -13.47
N TYR A 275 1.99 -5.17 -13.66
CA TYR A 275 2.85 -4.71 -12.56
C TYR A 275 3.39 -3.30 -12.73
N ASP A 276 3.25 -2.69 -13.91
CA ASP A 276 3.66 -1.31 -14.17
C ASP A 276 2.71 -0.29 -13.54
N GLY A 277 3.04 1.00 -13.69
CA GLY A 277 2.15 2.12 -13.46
C GLY A 277 2.28 2.79 -12.11
N TYR A 278 3.27 2.45 -11.28
CA TYR A 278 3.62 3.29 -10.14
C TYR A 278 4.46 4.48 -10.59
N LYS A 279 4.07 5.69 -10.19
CA LYS A 279 4.80 6.90 -10.52
C LYS A 279 5.45 7.50 -9.27
N PHE A 280 6.78 7.64 -9.30
CA PHE A 280 7.58 8.31 -8.27
C PHE A 280 8.22 9.54 -8.89
N GLY A 281 7.74 10.75 -8.51
CA GLY A 281 8.06 11.96 -9.25
C GLY A 281 7.75 11.79 -10.74
N ASP A 282 8.73 11.96 -11.60
CA ASP A 282 8.60 11.77 -13.05
C ASP A 282 8.95 10.36 -13.54
N SER A 283 9.39 9.45 -12.65
CA SER A 283 9.79 8.09 -13.03
C SER A 283 8.65 7.08 -12.86
N GLU A 284 8.43 6.24 -13.87
CA GLU A 284 7.58 5.05 -13.75
C GLU A 284 8.42 3.88 -13.22
N VAL A 285 7.87 3.18 -12.22
CA VAL A 285 8.55 2.07 -11.55
C VAL A 285 7.61 0.91 -11.31
N TYR A 286 8.17 -0.29 -11.29
CA TYR A 286 7.51 -1.55 -10.97
C TYR A 286 7.76 -1.94 -9.52
N ASN A 287 6.80 -2.66 -8.93
CA ASN A 287 7.00 -3.25 -7.61
C ASN A 287 8.02 -4.41 -7.70
N PRO A 288 9.17 -4.33 -6.99
CA PRO A 288 10.20 -5.38 -7.05
C PRO A 288 9.71 -6.75 -6.61
N TRP A 289 8.83 -6.81 -5.61
CA TRP A 289 8.29 -8.07 -5.11
C TRP A 289 7.49 -8.81 -6.19
N SER A 290 6.64 -8.09 -6.92
CA SER A 290 5.82 -8.67 -7.99
C SER A 290 6.68 -9.15 -9.15
N ILE A 291 7.67 -8.34 -9.55
CA ILE A 291 8.60 -8.71 -10.64
C ILE A 291 9.44 -9.94 -10.25
N LEU A 292 10.05 -9.95 -9.06
CA LEU A 292 10.87 -11.10 -8.62
C LEU A 292 10.05 -12.39 -8.52
N ASN A 293 8.81 -12.32 -8.02
CA ASN A 293 7.91 -13.46 -8.01
C ASN A 293 7.56 -13.93 -9.43
N PHE A 294 7.26 -12.99 -10.34
CA PHE A 294 7.01 -13.34 -11.74
C PHE A 294 8.23 -14.03 -12.39
N LEU A 295 9.43 -13.50 -12.17
CA LEU A 295 10.68 -14.12 -12.67
C LEU A 295 10.88 -15.54 -12.13
N GLN A 296 10.50 -15.79 -10.88
CA GLN A 296 10.63 -17.09 -10.22
C GLN A 296 9.60 -18.10 -10.76
N TYR A 297 8.32 -17.71 -10.79
CA TYR A 297 7.22 -18.65 -11.06
C TYR A 297 6.73 -18.59 -12.51
N LYS A 298 7.02 -17.53 -13.26
CA LYS A 298 6.58 -17.28 -14.64
C LYS A 298 5.06 -17.30 -14.80
N GLU A 299 4.34 -16.95 -13.74
CA GLU A 299 2.89 -16.84 -13.70
C GLU A 299 2.49 -15.40 -13.42
N LEU A 300 1.52 -14.88 -14.15
CA LEU A 300 0.92 -13.56 -13.89
C LEU A 300 -0.12 -13.67 -12.80
N ARG A 301 0.20 -13.16 -11.61
CA ARG A 301 -0.61 -13.24 -10.39
C ARG A 301 -0.50 -11.96 -9.57
N ALA A 302 -1.46 -11.75 -8.66
CA ALA A 302 -1.44 -10.64 -7.72
C ALA A 302 -0.54 -10.95 -6.50
N TYR A 303 0.77 -10.92 -6.66
CA TYR A 303 1.76 -11.30 -5.64
C TYR A 303 1.86 -10.32 -4.48
N TRP A 304 1.80 -9.02 -4.76
CA TRP A 304 1.90 -7.97 -3.74
C TRP A 304 0.69 -7.96 -2.82
N VAL A 305 -0.47 -8.21 -3.39
CA VAL A 305 -1.78 -8.19 -2.73
C VAL A 305 -1.93 -9.26 -1.67
N ASP A 306 -1.38 -10.44 -1.90
CA ASP A 306 -1.47 -11.57 -0.97
C ASP A 306 -0.47 -11.46 0.20
N THR A 307 0.29 -10.34 0.30
CA THR A 307 1.19 -10.10 1.42
C THR A 307 0.46 -9.56 2.65
N SER A 308 0.93 -9.94 3.86
CA SER A 308 0.42 -9.43 5.13
C SER A 308 0.57 -7.91 5.25
N GLY A 309 -0.43 -7.23 5.84
CA GLY A 309 -0.35 -5.80 6.15
C GLY A 309 -1.36 -4.91 5.43
N ASN A 310 -2.33 -5.50 4.74
CA ASN A 310 -3.45 -4.78 4.12
C ASN A 310 -4.58 -4.44 5.10
N ASP A 311 -4.40 -4.76 6.41
CA ASP A 311 -5.46 -4.67 7.41
C ASP A 311 -5.96 -3.24 7.60
N LEU A 312 -5.04 -2.24 7.56
CA LEU A 312 -5.42 -0.84 7.67
C LEU A 312 -6.36 -0.42 6.52
N ILE A 313 -6.01 -0.77 5.28
CA ILE A 313 -6.86 -0.47 4.12
C ILE A 313 -8.18 -1.25 4.16
N LYS A 314 -8.13 -2.52 4.56
CA LYS A 314 -9.36 -3.33 4.73
C LYS A 314 -10.30 -2.72 5.76
N ASP A 315 -9.78 -2.23 6.88
CA ASP A 315 -10.58 -1.60 7.93
C ASP A 315 -11.15 -0.25 7.49
N VAL A 316 -10.40 0.52 6.73
CA VAL A 316 -10.90 1.77 6.12
C VAL A 316 -11.98 1.46 5.08
N LEU A 317 -11.77 0.49 4.19
CA LEU A 317 -12.75 0.08 3.18
C LEU A 317 -14.04 -0.51 3.78
N LYS A 318 -14.04 -0.98 5.02
CA LYS A 318 -15.29 -1.37 5.74
C LYS A 318 -16.18 -0.18 6.10
N LYS A 319 -15.62 1.03 6.22
CA LYS A 319 -16.31 2.25 6.68
C LYS A 319 -16.58 3.25 5.55
N ILE A 320 -16.49 2.82 4.29
CA ILE A 320 -16.64 3.70 3.13
C ILE A 320 -18.06 4.29 3.00
N THR A 321 -18.08 5.55 2.58
CA THR A 321 -19.31 6.32 2.27
C THR A 321 -19.80 6.05 0.85
N LYS A 322 -21.00 6.55 0.52
CA LYS A 322 -21.52 6.55 -0.86
C LYS A 322 -20.53 7.23 -1.83
N ASN A 323 -20.05 8.41 -1.49
CA ASN A 323 -19.11 9.17 -2.32
C ASN A 323 -17.81 8.38 -2.59
N THR A 324 -17.31 7.68 -1.57
CA THR A 324 -16.11 6.83 -1.71
C THR A 324 -16.36 5.67 -2.67
N ILE A 325 -17.56 5.04 -2.63
CA ILE A 325 -17.92 3.96 -3.57
C ILE A 325 -17.98 4.49 -5.00
N GLU A 326 -18.65 5.62 -5.22
CA GLU A 326 -18.74 6.25 -6.54
C GLU A 326 -17.35 6.66 -7.08
N ALA A 327 -16.47 7.17 -6.21
CA ALA A 327 -15.09 7.49 -6.58
C ALA A 327 -14.28 6.23 -6.95
N LEU A 328 -14.43 5.13 -6.20
CA LEU A 328 -13.79 3.86 -6.53
C LEU A 328 -14.31 3.29 -7.84
N GLU A 329 -15.60 3.42 -8.12
CA GLU A 329 -16.21 2.99 -9.38
C GLU A 329 -15.62 3.74 -10.58
N ARG A 330 -15.45 5.05 -10.48
CA ARG A 330 -14.79 5.87 -11.50
C ARG A 330 -13.36 5.38 -11.74
N LEU A 331 -12.59 5.10 -10.67
CA LEU A 331 -11.26 4.52 -10.76
C LEU A 331 -11.25 3.15 -11.47
N PHE A 332 -12.25 2.30 -11.21
CA PHE A 332 -12.39 1.01 -11.89
C PHE A 332 -12.74 1.15 -13.37
N ASN A 333 -13.51 2.16 -13.74
CA ASN A 333 -13.83 2.47 -15.13
C ASN A 333 -12.65 3.13 -15.88
N GLY A 334 -11.52 3.34 -15.19
CA GLY A 334 -10.33 3.97 -15.76
C GLY A 334 -10.39 5.50 -15.79
N GLU A 335 -11.36 6.08 -15.05
CA GLU A 335 -11.43 7.53 -14.89
C GLU A 335 -10.46 7.98 -13.79
N GLY A 336 -9.78 9.11 -14.02
CA GLY A 336 -8.94 9.72 -13.00
C GLY A 336 -9.78 10.36 -11.87
N LEU A 337 -9.29 10.26 -10.65
CA LEU A 337 -9.89 10.88 -9.47
C LEU A 337 -9.08 12.11 -9.04
N LYS A 338 -9.68 13.32 -9.16
CA LYS A 338 -9.04 14.56 -8.69
C LYS A 338 -9.09 14.62 -7.18
N GLN A 339 -7.92 14.80 -6.54
CA GLN A 339 -7.78 14.88 -5.09
C GLN A 339 -6.76 15.94 -4.69
N ASN A 340 -7.00 16.57 -3.55
CA ASN A 340 -6.01 17.39 -2.88
C ASN A 340 -5.15 16.48 -2.00
N ILE A 341 -3.84 16.49 -2.22
CA ILE A 341 -2.87 15.65 -1.51
C ILE A 341 -1.85 16.59 -0.86
N SER A 342 -2.01 16.82 0.42
CA SER A 342 -1.12 17.72 1.18
C SER A 342 0.28 17.12 1.43
N GLY A 343 0.45 15.84 1.18
CA GLY A 343 1.69 15.11 1.44
C GLY A 343 2.01 14.94 2.92
N THR A 344 1.06 15.25 3.81
CA THR A 344 1.22 15.18 5.27
C THR A 344 0.02 14.46 5.88
N SER A 345 0.14 13.16 6.14
CA SER A 345 -0.95 12.36 6.72
C SER A 345 -1.08 12.58 8.22
N ASP A 346 -2.31 12.72 8.69
CA ASP A 346 -2.65 12.75 10.11
C ASP A 346 -3.36 11.44 10.49
N LEU A 347 -2.63 10.54 11.15
CA LEU A 347 -3.19 9.26 11.59
C LEU A 347 -4.43 9.42 12.50
N SER A 348 -4.55 10.53 13.24
CA SER A 348 -5.72 10.78 14.09
C SER A 348 -6.99 11.05 13.30
N LYS A 349 -6.87 11.44 12.02
CA LYS A 349 -7.96 11.77 11.10
C LYS A 349 -8.16 10.76 9.96
N LEU A 350 -7.50 9.60 10.00
CA LEU A 350 -7.56 8.57 8.95
C LEU A 350 -8.97 8.11 8.54
N LEU A 351 -9.99 8.54 9.27
CA LEU A 351 -11.40 8.26 8.96
C LEU A 351 -12.06 9.36 8.12
N SER A 352 -11.37 10.47 7.81
CA SER A 352 -11.85 11.45 6.85
C SER A 352 -11.63 10.94 5.42
N GLU A 353 -12.47 11.34 4.48
CA GLU A 353 -12.39 10.95 3.08
C GLU A 353 -11.08 11.43 2.43
N GLU A 354 -10.60 12.61 2.80
CA GLU A 354 -9.36 13.20 2.30
C GLU A 354 -8.12 12.39 2.69
N GLU A 355 -8.00 12.01 3.96
CA GLU A 355 -6.88 11.21 4.48
C GLU A 355 -6.89 9.77 3.93
N LEU A 356 -8.08 9.25 3.54
CA LEU A 356 -8.20 7.96 2.88
C LEU A 356 -7.43 7.93 1.56
N TRP A 357 -7.62 8.93 0.70
CA TRP A 357 -6.98 8.97 -0.61
C TRP A 357 -5.47 9.16 -0.50
N GLU A 358 -5.02 9.99 0.45
CA GLU A 358 -3.60 10.12 0.79
C GLU A 358 -3.00 8.78 1.25
N LEU A 359 -3.66 8.09 2.18
CA LEU A 359 -3.23 6.78 2.66
C LEU A 359 -3.14 5.77 1.53
N MET A 360 -4.15 5.72 0.66
CA MET A 360 -4.18 4.81 -0.48
C MET A 360 -3.05 5.10 -1.48
N LEU A 361 -2.75 6.37 -1.72
CA LEU A 361 -1.66 6.80 -2.58
C LEU A 361 -0.29 6.40 -2.01
N PHE A 362 0.03 6.79 -0.77
CA PHE A 362 1.33 6.51 -0.17
C PHE A 362 1.54 5.03 0.17
N SER A 363 0.46 4.27 0.35
CA SER A 363 0.55 2.81 0.53
C SER A 363 0.67 2.03 -0.78
N GLY A 364 0.53 2.70 -1.95
CA GLY A 364 0.66 2.09 -3.28
C GLY A 364 -0.62 1.45 -3.84
N TYR A 365 -1.78 1.77 -3.27
CA TYR A 365 -3.08 1.34 -3.81
C TYR A 365 -3.60 2.26 -4.91
N LEU A 366 -3.09 3.50 -4.96
CA LEU A 366 -3.26 4.46 -6.04
C LEU A 366 -1.89 4.95 -6.51
N THR A 367 -1.88 5.56 -7.67
CA THR A 367 -0.71 6.26 -8.22
C THR A 367 -1.15 7.61 -8.79
N VAL A 368 -0.18 8.50 -9.02
CA VAL A 368 -0.42 9.78 -9.68
C VAL A 368 -0.50 9.55 -11.20
N GLU A 369 -1.58 9.99 -11.81
CA GLU A 369 -1.71 10.09 -13.26
C GLU A 369 -1.16 11.43 -13.74
N GLU A 370 -1.62 12.53 -13.13
CA GLU A 370 -1.27 13.89 -13.48
C GLU A 370 -1.16 14.77 -12.23
N LYS A 371 -0.20 15.68 -12.22
CA LYS A 371 -0.09 16.77 -11.26
C LYS A 371 -0.73 18.02 -11.85
N ILE A 372 -1.83 18.49 -11.26
CA ILE A 372 -2.57 19.66 -11.73
C ILE A 372 -1.87 20.94 -11.27
N ASP A 373 -1.54 21.00 -9.97
CA ASP A 373 -0.83 22.11 -9.33
C ASP A 373 -0.04 21.61 -8.10
N GLN A 374 0.30 22.50 -7.16
CA GLN A 374 1.15 22.17 -6.01
C GLN A 374 0.59 21.01 -5.17
N ASP A 375 -0.72 21.00 -4.89
CA ASP A 375 -1.37 20.07 -3.96
C ASP A 375 -2.49 19.26 -4.61
N ASN A 376 -2.85 19.53 -5.87
CA ASN A 376 -3.93 18.85 -6.57
C ASN A 376 -3.41 17.88 -7.62
N TYR A 377 -3.88 16.64 -7.53
CA TYR A 377 -3.46 15.52 -8.37
C TYR A 377 -4.66 14.78 -8.95
N VAL A 378 -4.47 14.19 -10.13
CA VAL A 378 -5.35 13.15 -10.64
C VAL A 378 -4.74 11.81 -10.25
N LEU A 379 -5.52 11.00 -9.53
CA LEU A 379 -5.11 9.67 -9.07
C LEU A 379 -5.77 8.60 -9.93
N ARG A 380 -5.07 7.47 -10.13
CA ARG A 380 -5.60 6.28 -10.82
C ARG A 380 -5.18 4.99 -10.12
N LEU A 381 -5.79 3.88 -10.49
CA LEU A 381 -5.28 2.55 -10.14
C LEU A 381 -3.98 2.29 -10.89
N PRO A 382 -2.91 1.82 -10.22
CA PRO A 382 -1.63 1.62 -10.91
C PRO A 382 -1.70 0.54 -11.99
N ASN A 383 -2.27 -0.63 -11.70
CA ASN A 383 -2.18 -1.80 -12.56
C ASN A 383 -3.23 -2.88 -12.28
N LYS A 384 -3.20 -3.98 -13.06
CA LYS A 384 -4.12 -5.13 -12.90
C LYS A 384 -3.97 -5.84 -11.58
N GLU A 385 -2.76 -5.89 -10.99
CA GLU A 385 -2.51 -6.53 -9.70
C GLU A 385 -3.33 -5.84 -8.60
N VAL A 386 -3.22 -4.52 -8.48
CA VAL A 386 -3.97 -3.72 -7.49
C VAL A 386 -5.46 -3.78 -7.76
N ARG A 387 -5.88 -3.73 -9.02
CA ARG A 387 -7.29 -3.88 -9.41
C ARG A 387 -7.87 -5.20 -8.92
N THR A 388 -7.11 -6.27 -9.01
CA THR A 388 -7.51 -7.60 -8.51
C THR A 388 -7.72 -7.60 -6.98
N LEU A 389 -6.91 -6.87 -6.21
CA LEU A 389 -7.11 -6.71 -4.77
C LEU A 389 -8.45 -6.07 -4.44
N TYR A 390 -8.72 -4.92 -5.05
CA TYR A 390 -9.99 -4.23 -4.81
C TYR A 390 -11.18 -5.14 -5.12
N ARG A 391 -11.12 -5.83 -6.28
CA ARG A 391 -12.12 -6.82 -6.64
C ARG A 391 -12.32 -7.86 -5.54
N LYS A 392 -11.25 -8.49 -5.06
CA LYS A 392 -11.30 -9.51 -3.99
C LYS A 392 -11.87 -8.94 -2.69
N THR A 393 -11.45 -7.73 -2.28
CA THR A 393 -11.90 -7.09 -1.04
C THR A 393 -13.40 -6.73 -1.09
N PHE A 394 -13.87 -6.21 -2.22
CA PHE A 394 -15.30 -5.95 -2.42
C PHE A 394 -16.11 -7.25 -2.40
N PHE A 395 -15.62 -8.31 -3.05
CA PHE A 395 -16.31 -9.60 -3.03
C PHE A 395 -16.42 -10.17 -1.62
N GLU A 396 -15.31 -10.20 -0.86
CA GLU A 396 -15.32 -10.71 0.51
C GLU A 396 -16.27 -9.91 1.42
N LYS A 397 -16.39 -8.60 1.19
CA LYS A 397 -17.27 -7.73 1.98
C LYS A 397 -18.75 -8.03 1.75
N TYR A 398 -19.18 -8.15 0.48
CA TYR A 398 -20.59 -8.23 0.12
C TYR A 398 -21.10 -9.65 -0.10
N PHE A 399 -20.25 -10.59 -0.51
CA PHE A 399 -20.62 -11.96 -0.87
C PHE A 399 -20.05 -13.02 0.07
N GLY A 400 -19.17 -12.64 1.00
CA GLY A 400 -18.46 -13.60 1.84
C GLY A 400 -17.45 -14.45 1.06
N ARG A 401 -16.90 -15.48 1.71
CA ARG A 401 -16.00 -16.44 1.08
C ARG A 401 -16.78 -17.62 0.53
N GLY A 402 -16.67 -17.89 -0.76
CA GLY A 402 -17.28 -19.11 -1.34
C GLY A 402 -17.74 -18.98 -2.80
N SER A 403 -18.36 -20.03 -3.28
CA SER A 403 -18.86 -20.16 -4.67
C SER A 403 -20.19 -19.44 -4.94
N LYS A 404 -20.82 -18.81 -3.93
CA LYS A 404 -22.12 -18.16 -4.08
C LYS A 404 -22.16 -17.12 -5.21
N LEU A 405 -21.09 -16.32 -5.30
CA LEU A 405 -20.98 -15.32 -6.37
C LEU A 405 -20.81 -15.97 -7.75
N LEU A 406 -20.03 -17.04 -7.85
CA LEU A 406 -19.86 -17.77 -9.10
C LEU A 406 -21.22 -18.21 -9.65
N TYR A 407 -22.00 -18.91 -8.84
CA TYR A 407 -23.32 -19.40 -9.24
C TYR A 407 -24.34 -18.27 -9.50
N LEU A 408 -24.23 -17.14 -8.78
CA LEU A 408 -25.03 -15.94 -9.04
C LEU A 408 -24.73 -15.40 -10.44
N MET A 409 -23.42 -15.26 -10.77
CA MET A 409 -23.02 -14.71 -12.05
C MET A 409 -23.24 -15.67 -13.23
N GLU A 410 -23.14 -16.97 -13.02
CA GLU A 410 -23.55 -17.98 -14.00
C GLU A 410 -25.07 -17.87 -14.31
N ALA A 411 -25.92 -17.77 -13.29
CA ALA A 411 -27.35 -17.58 -13.47
C ALA A 411 -27.66 -16.31 -14.31
N LEU A 412 -26.95 -15.20 -14.05
CA LEU A 412 -27.08 -13.96 -14.82
C LEU A 412 -26.64 -14.17 -16.28
N THR A 413 -25.41 -14.66 -16.52
CA THR A 413 -24.85 -14.77 -17.87
C THR A 413 -25.55 -15.80 -18.75
N GLU A 414 -26.20 -16.78 -18.15
CA GLU A 414 -27.05 -17.76 -18.81
C GLU A 414 -28.54 -17.32 -18.92
N ASN A 415 -28.83 -16.06 -18.50
CA ASN A 415 -30.16 -15.46 -18.52
C ASN A 415 -31.21 -16.22 -17.69
N ARG A 416 -30.79 -16.89 -16.63
CA ARG A 416 -31.67 -17.55 -15.65
C ARG A 416 -32.05 -16.56 -14.54
N ILE A 417 -32.89 -15.56 -14.90
CA ILE A 417 -33.11 -14.38 -14.06
C ILE A 417 -33.85 -14.72 -12.75
N ASP A 418 -34.76 -15.67 -12.75
CA ASP A 418 -35.46 -16.10 -11.54
C ASP A 418 -34.47 -16.74 -10.54
N GLU A 419 -33.54 -17.58 -11.03
CA GLU A 419 -32.49 -18.17 -10.20
C GLU A 419 -31.51 -17.09 -9.72
N TYR A 420 -31.22 -16.09 -10.56
CA TYR A 420 -30.39 -14.94 -10.16
C TYR A 420 -31.07 -14.15 -9.02
N GLU A 421 -32.38 -13.92 -9.07
CA GLU A 421 -33.14 -13.27 -7.99
C GLU A 421 -33.07 -14.08 -6.70
N GLU A 422 -33.31 -15.40 -6.74
CA GLU A 422 -33.24 -16.28 -5.57
C GLU A 422 -31.86 -16.28 -4.92
N ARG A 423 -30.79 -16.40 -5.70
CA ARG A 423 -29.41 -16.40 -5.22
C ARG A 423 -29.00 -15.06 -4.65
N LEU A 424 -29.42 -13.96 -5.30
CA LEU A 424 -29.14 -12.60 -4.80
C LEU A 424 -29.92 -12.37 -3.49
N GLN A 425 -31.13 -12.83 -3.37
CA GLN A 425 -31.93 -12.80 -2.14
C GLN A 425 -31.23 -13.57 -1.00
N GLU A 426 -30.68 -14.75 -1.27
CA GLU A 426 -29.93 -15.53 -0.30
C GLU A 426 -28.67 -14.79 0.20
N ILE A 427 -27.95 -14.17 -0.73
CA ILE A 427 -26.75 -13.37 -0.40
C ILE A 427 -27.12 -12.19 0.50
N LEU A 428 -28.18 -11.45 0.17
CA LEU A 428 -28.67 -10.33 0.97
C LEU A 428 -29.04 -10.75 2.40
N LEU A 429 -29.70 -11.90 2.54
CA LEU A 429 -30.11 -12.42 3.85
C LEU A 429 -28.93 -12.89 4.70
N THR A 430 -27.93 -13.53 4.10
CA THR A 430 -26.86 -14.24 4.82
C THR A 430 -25.57 -13.43 5.00
N SER A 431 -25.26 -12.55 4.05
CA SER A 431 -23.93 -11.91 3.99
C SER A 431 -23.94 -10.41 4.32
N VAL A 432 -25.13 -9.79 4.43
CA VAL A 432 -25.30 -8.35 4.58
C VAL A 432 -25.77 -7.98 5.98
N SER A 433 -25.16 -6.94 6.58
CA SER A 433 -25.62 -6.43 7.88
C SER A 433 -26.96 -5.69 7.72
N TYR A 434 -27.86 -5.81 8.72
CA TYR A 434 -29.11 -5.03 8.76
C TYR A 434 -28.85 -3.51 8.76
N ASN A 435 -27.72 -3.06 9.30
CA ASN A 435 -27.36 -1.64 9.31
C ASN A 435 -26.99 -1.11 7.91
N ASP A 436 -26.51 -1.98 7.03
CA ASP A 436 -26.14 -1.63 5.64
C ASP A 436 -27.36 -1.51 4.72
N THR A 437 -28.52 -2.02 5.14
CA THR A 437 -29.78 -2.01 4.35
C THR A 437 -30.82 -1.03 4.90
N LYS A 438 -30.45 -0.15 5.85
CA LYS A 438 -31.35 0.89 6.37
C LYS A 438 -31.75 1.90 5.29
N LYS A 439 -32.92 2.53 5.49
CA LYS A 439 -33.52 3.55 4.61
C LYS A 439 -32.48 4.53 4.03
N GLY A 440 -32.45 4.64 2.70
CA GLY A 440 -31.60 5.58 1.97
C GLY A 440 -30.18 5.07 1.65
N ASN A 441 -29.84 3.80 1.89
CA ASN A 441 -28.52 3.27 1.58
C ASN A 441 -28.42 2.71 0.14
N GLU A 442 -28.77 3.54 -0.86
CA GLU A 442 -28.56 3.23 -2.28
C GLU A 442 -27.11 2.88 -2.59
N ALA A 443 -26.16 3.48 -1.87
CA ALA A 443 -24.73 3.21 -1.98
C ALA A 443 -24.38 1.74 -1.75
N PHE A 444 -25.11 1.07 -0.83
CA PHE A 444 -24.90 -0.35 -0.58
C PHE A 444 -25.24 -1.20 -1.79
N TYR A 445 -26.43 -0.98 -2.37
CA TYR A 445 -26.90 -1.74 -3.54
C TYR A 445 -26.03 -1.46 -4.77
N HIS A 446 -25.63 -0.20 -4.94
CA HIS A 446 -24.71 0.21 -6.00
C HIS A 446 -23.34 -0.48 -5.87
N GLY A 447 -22.74 -0.49 -4.66
CA GLY A 447 -21.49 -1.20 -4.39
C GLY A 447 -21.61 -2.73 -4.57
N LEU A 448 -22.76 -3.32 -4.25
CA LEU A 448 -23.03 -4.74 -4.46
C LEU A 448 -23.01 -5.07 -5.96
N ILE A 449 -23.74 -4.31 -6.76
CA ILE A 449 -23.85 -4.50 -8.21
C ILE A 449 -22.51 -4.23 -8.90
N MET A 450 -21.79 -3.19 -8.48
CA MET A 450 -20.42 -2.91 -8.96
C MET A 450 -19.48 -4.11 -8.70
N GLY A 451 -19.55 -4.68 -7.49
CA GLY A 451 -18.79 -5.89 -7.16
C GLY A 451 -19.08 -7.03 -8.12
N MET A 452 -20.37 -7.28 -8.42
CA MET A 452 -20.78 -8.29 -9.41
C MET A 452 -20.23 -7.99 -10.81
N GLY A 453 -20.32 -6.74 -11.25
CA GLY A 453 -19.78 -6.33 -12.55
C GLY A 453 -18.28 -6.57 -12.69
N LEU A 454 -17.51 -6.33 -11.65
CA LEU A 454 -16.06 -6.62 -11.62
C LEU A 454 -15.74 -8.11 -11.79
N TYR A 455 -16.64 -9.01 -11.38
CA TYR A 455 -16.47 -10.45 -11.62
C TYR A 455 -16.52 -10.80 -13.10
N LEU A 456 -17.36 -10.12 -13.87
CA LEU A 456 -17.56 -10.34 -15.30
C LEU A 456 -16.54 -9.63 -16.20
N GLU A 457 -15.63 -8.84 -15.65
CA GLU A 457 -14.70 -7.98 -16.39
C GLU A 457 -13.86 -8.70 -17.47
N GLY A 458 -13.63 -9.99 -17.32
CA GLY A 458 -12.97 -10.82 -18.33
C GLY A 458 -13.71 -10.84 -19.66
N GLU A 459 -15.04 -10.96 -19.64
CA GLU A 459 -15.91 -11.16 -20.81
C GLU A 459 -16.85 -9.98 -21.09
N TYR A 460 -17.10 -9.12 -20.10
CA TYR A 460 -18.02 -7.99 -20.17
C TYR A 460 -17.34 -6.68 -19.76
N ILE A 461 -17.94 -5.58 -20.18
CA ILE A 461 -17.63 -4.22 -19.73
C ILE A 461 -18.82 -3.76 -18.90
N THR A 462 -18.57 -3.34 -17.67
CA THR A 462 -19.63 -2.81 -16.79
C THR A 462 -19.58 -1.29 -16.76
N LYS A 463 -20.74 -0.66 -16.80
CA LYS A 463 -20.90 0.79 -16.80
C LYS A 463 -22.05 1.18 -15.87
N SER A 464 -21.86 2.23 -15.08
CA SER A 464 -22.89 2.77 -14.20
C SER A 464 -23.10 4.25 -14.45
N ASN A 465 -24.31 4.71 -14.13
CA ASN A 465 -24.64 6.14 -14.16
C ASN A 465 -24.28 6.88 -15.47
N ILE A 466 -24.39 6.23 -16.63
CA ILE A 466 -24.04 6.82 -17.94
C ILE A 466 -25.31 7.25 -18.69
N GLU A 467 -25.22 8.39 -19.37
CA GLU A 467 -26.29 8.88 -20.23
C GLU A 467 -26.47 7.99 -21.46
N SER A 468 -27.70 7.55 -21.71
CA SER A 468 -28.10 6.84 -22.92
C SER A 468 -29.58 7.07 -23.21
N GLY A 469 -29.93 7.24 -24.47
CA GLY A 469 -31.29 7.53 -24.89
C GLY A 469 -31.77 8.88 -24.34
N LEU A 470 -32.87 8.86 -23.59
CA LEU A 470 -33.51 10.05 -23.01
C LEU A 470 -33.25 10.23 -21.50
N GLY A 471 -32.22 9.57 -20.96
CA GLY A 471 -31.90 9.65 -19.56
C GLY A 471 -30.60 8.96 -19.19
N ARG A 472 -30.45 8.64 -17.90
CA ARG A 472 -29.27 8.02 -17.31
C ARG A 472 -29.69 6.69 -16.70
N TYR A 473 -29.03 5.60 -17.09
CA TYR A 473 -29.27 4.29 -16.49
C TYR A 473 -28.38 4.06 -15.26
N ASP A 474 -28.82 3.21 -14.35
CA ASP A 474 -28.06 2.92 -13.16
C ASP A 474 -26.90 1.96 -13.44
N PHE A 475 -27.14 0.87 -14.19
CA PHE A 475 -26.09 -0.11 -14.45
C PHE A 475 -26.29 -0.86 -15.77
N VAL A 476 -25.19 -1.09 -16.50
CA VAL A 476 -25.16 -1.87 -17.74
C VAL A 476 -23.99 -2.85 -17.72
N ILE A 477 -24.26 -4.06 -18.17
CA ILE A 477 -23.31 -5.14 -18.42
C ILE A 477 -23.26 -5.36 -19.94
N GLU A 478 -22.25 -4.82 -20.62
CA GLU A 478 -22.04 -4.88 -22.06
C GLU A 478 -21.05 -5.99 -22.42
N PRO A 479 -21.41 -6.99 -23.25
CA PRO A 479 -20.47 -8.04 -23.63
C PRO A 479 -19.38 -7.53 -24.56
N LYS A 480 -18.14 -7.97 -24.34
CA LYS A 480 -17.03 -7.72 -25.29
C LYS A 480 -17.26 -8.45 -26.60
N ASN A 481 -17.71 -9.70 -26.54
CA ASN A 481 -18.22 -10.43 -27.70
C ASN A 481 -19.68 -10.09 -27.93
N LYS A 482 -19.99 -9.31 -28.95
CA LYS A 482 -21.33 -8.79 -29.27
C LYS A 482 -22.37 -9.87 -29.62
N ALA A 483 -21.96 -11.13 -29.76
CA ALA A 483 -22.86 -12.28 -29.87
C ALA A 483 -23.44 -12.76 -28.51
N LYS A 484 -22.84 -12.30 -27.40
CA LYS A 484 -23.37 -12.56 -26.05
C LYS A 484 -24.41 -11.50 -25.67
N ARG A 485 -25.23 -11.82 -24.66
CA ARG A 485 -26.31 -10.98 -24.16
C ARG A 485 -25.77 -9.83 -23.29
N ALA A 486 -26.36 -8.64 -23.42
CA ALA A 486 -26.19 -7.51 -22.52
C ALA A 486 -27.31 -7.43 -21.49
N TYR A 487 -27.07 -6.73 -20.39
CA TYR A 487 -28.06 -6.50 -19.33
C TYR A 487 -28.09 -5.01 -19.00
N ILE A 488 -29.32 -4.45 -18.91
CA ILE A 488 -29.58 -3.10 -18.44
C ILE A 488 -30.35 -3.20 -17.14
N MET A 489 -29.89 -2.59 -16.08
CA MET A 489 -30.48 -2.65 -14.75
C MET A 489 -30.83 -1.25 -14.26
N GLU A 490 -32.01 -1.09 -13.71
CA GLU A 490 -32.48 0.10 -13.02
C GLU A 490 -32.90 -0.29 -11.61
N PHE A 491 -32.47 0.50 -10.60
CA PHE A 491 -32.67 0.18 -9.19
C PHE A 491 -33.65 1.14 -8.56
N LYS A 492 -34.56 0.61 -7.77
CA LYS A 492 -35.46 1.40 -6.92
C LYS A 492 -35.53 0.83 -5.52
N SER A 493 -35.80 1.65 -4.53
CA SER A 493 -36.01 1.24 -3.15
C SER A 493 -37.39 1.62 -2.67
N THR A 494 -37.99 0.78 -1.80
CA THR A 494 -39.25 1.05 -1.12
C THR A 494 -39.15 0.68 0.35
N ASP A 495 -39.95 1.34 1.19
CA ASP A 495 -40.10 0.99 2.62
C ASP A 495 -41.26 -0.01 2.83
N ASN A 496 -42.08 -0.27 1.79
CA ASN A 496 -43.22 -1.14 1.88
C ASN A 496 -42.99 -2.40 1.05
N ILE A 497 -42.91 -3.55 1.73
CA ILE A 497 -42.68 -4.85 1.11
C ILE A 497 -43.82 -5.24 0.12
N GLU A 498 -45.05 -4.83 0.39
CA GLU A 498 -46.18 -5.13 -0.48
C GLU A 498 -46.11 -4.44 -1.84
N LYS A 499 -45.35 -3.33 -1.92
CA LYS A 499 -45.09 -2.57 -3.16
C LYS A 499 -43.89 -3.04 -3.93
N LEU A 500 -43.13 -4.02 -3.44
CA LEU A 500 -41.86 -4.41 -4.01
C LEU A 500 -41.96 -4.83 -5.47
N GLU A 501 -43.01 -5.59 -5.82
CA GLU A 501 -43.27 -6.00 -7.19
C GLU A 501 -43.73 -4.84 -8.09
N GLU A 502 -44.56 -3.93 -7.60
CA GLU A 502 -44.97 -2.72 -8.31
C GLU A 502 -43.77 -1.86 -8.65
N VAL A 503 -42.91 -1.59 -7.66
CA VAL A 503 -41.70 -0.77 -7.80
C VAL A 503 -40.69 -1.40 -8.76
N SER A 504 -40.56 -2.73 -8.80
CA SER A 504 -39.69 -3.42 -9.77
C SER A 504 -40.18 -3.26 -11.21
N LYS A 505 -41.51 -3.29 -11.41
CA LYS A 505 -42.13 -3.04 -12.72
C LYS A 505 -41.95 -1.59 -13.16
N GLU A 506 -42.13 -0.62 -12.25
CA GLU A 506 -41.84 0.79 -12.55
C GLU A 506 -40.39 1.02 -12.98
N ALA A 507 -39.43 0.34 -12.34
CA ALA A 507 -38.00 0.41 -12.73
C ALA A 507 -37.83 -0.17 -14.15
N LEU A 508 -38.45 -1.27 -14.48
CA LEU A 508 -38.42 -1.88 -15.82
C LEU A 508 -39.00 -0.94 -16.88
N GLU A 509 -40.18 -0.36 -16.62
CA GLU A 509 -40.83 0.60 -17.51
C GLU A 509 -39.95 1.84 -17.75
N GLN A 510 -39.20 2.28 -16.75
CA GLN A 510 -38.29 3.41 -16.89
C GLN A 510 -37.21 3.13 -17.93
N ILE A 511 -36.61 1.92 -17.95
CA ILE A 511 -35.62 1.51 -18.96
C ILE A 511 -36.21 1.63 -20.38
N GLU A 512 -37.42 1.13 -20.57
CA GLU A 512 -38.09 1.14 -21.89
C GLU A 512 -38.44 2.58 -22.34
N ASN A 513 -39.08 3.35 -21.45
CA ASN A 513 -39.51 4.73 -21.75
C ASN A 513 -38.32 5.66 -22.05
N LYS A 514 -37.17 5.46 -21.40
CA LYS A 514 -35.94 6.26 -21.59
C LYS A 514 -35.05 5.74 -22.70
N LYS A 515 -35.34 4.59 -23.29
CA LYS A 515 -34.57 3.97 -24.40
C LYS A 515 -33.10 3.80 -24.08
N TYR A 516 -32.80 3.25 -22.92
CA TYR A 516 -31.40 3.07 -22.44
C TYR A 516 -30.57 2.12 -23.30
N ASP A 517 -31.18 1.33 -24.15
CA ASP A 517 -30.58 0.35 -25.05
C ASP A 517 -29.94 0.93 -26.33
N VAL A 518 -30.14 2.21 -26.61
CA VAL A 518 -29.71 2.85 -27.86
C VAL A 518 -28.19 2.70 -28.07
N SER A 519 -27.40 2.97 -27.04
CA SER A 519 -25.94 2.87 -27.14
C SER A 519 -25.45 1.43 -27.35
N LEU A 520 -26.07 0.44 -26.72
CA LEU A 520 -25.75 -0.98 -26.90
C LEU A 520 -26.07 -1.47 -28.30
N LYS A 521 -27.23 -1.09 -28.82
CA LYS A 521 -27.65 -1.42 -30.19
C LYS A 521 -26.72 -0.79 -31.23
N GLN A 522 -26.28 0.47 -31.02
CA GLN A 522 -25.30 1.13 -31.87
C GLN A 522 -23.93 0.42 -31.83
N ASN A 523 -23.54 -0.15 -30.69
CA ASN A 523 -22.34 -0.95 -30.51
C ASN A 523 -22.47 -2.38 -31.06
N GLY A 524 -23.60 -2.73 -31.69
CA GLY A 524 -23.81 -4.03 -32.36
C GLY A 524 -24.33 -5.16 -31.46
N VAL A 525 -24.75 -4.87 -30.23
CA VAL A 525 -25.37 -5.88 -29.35
C VAL A 525 -26.80 -6.10 -29.79
N LYS A 526 -27.18 -7.39 -30.00
CA LYS A 526 -28.51 -7.77 -30.48
C LYS A 526 -29.42 -8.25 -29.36
N ASP A 527 -28.89 -9.01 -28.42
CA ASP A 527 -29.63 -9.61 -27.31
C ASP A 527 -29.43 -8.78 -26.05
N ILE A 528 -30.49 -8.18 -25.54
CA ILE A 528 -30.47 -7.31 -24.36
C ILE A 528 -31.60 -7.73 -23.43
N THR A 529 -31.28 -8.01 -22.16
CA THR A 529 -32.28 -8.20 -21.10
C THR A 529 -32.38 -6.92 -20.27
N TYR A 530 -33.59 -6.43 -20.10
CA TYR A 530 -33.93 -5.30 -19.23
C TYR A 530 -34.36 -5.84 -17.87
N MET A 531 -33.84 -5.24 -16.79
CA MET A 531 -34.09 -5.69 -15.43
C MET A 531 -34.41 -4.49 -14.53
N GLY A 532 -35.67 -4.41 -14.07
CA GLY A 532 -36.07 -3.50 -13.01
C GLY A 532 -35.93 -4.19 -11.67
N ILE A 533 -35.08 -3.68 -10.80
CA ILE A 533 -34.70 -4.30 -9.53
C ILE A 533 -35.18 -3.42 -8.38
N ALA A 534 -36.05 -3.95 -7.54
CA ALA A 534 -36.56 -3.25 -6.36
C ALA A 534 -36.04 -3.87 -5.07
N PHE A 535 -35.70 -3.02 -4.09
CA PHE A 535 -35.23 -3.42 -2.77
C PHE A 535 -36.13 -2.88 -1.66
N CYS A 536 -36.37 -3.73 -0.65
CA CYS A 536 -36.99 -3.33 0.62
C CYS A 536 -36.19 -3.94 1.78
N GLY A 537 -35.25 -3.17 2.35
CA GLY A 537 -34.29 -3.72 3.29
C GLY A 537 -33.47 -4.87 2.68
N LYS A 538 -33.57 -6.08 3.22
CA LYS A 538 -32.94 -7.29 2.65
C LYS A 538 -33.80 -8.06 1.65
N GLN A 539 -34.96 -7.57 1.32
CA GLN A 539 -35.86 -8.21 0.32
C GLN A 539 -35.64 -7.59 -1.05
N ILE A 540 -35.72 -8.43 -2.07
CA ILE A 540 -35.53 -8.03 -3.47
C ILE A 540 -36.64 -8.57 -4.34
N LYS A 541 -36.98 -7.85 -5.41
CA LYS A 541 -37.80 -8.32 -6.51
C LYS A 541 -37.24 -7.83 -7.83
N ILE A 542 -37.19 -8.72 -8.81
CA ILE A 542 -36.72 -8.41 -10.17
C ILE A 542 -37.88 -8.60 -11.15
N SER A 543 -38.21 -7.56 -11.91
CA SER A 543 -39.04 -7.64 -13.11
C SER A 543 -38.15 -7.53 -14.34
N TYR A 544 -38.32 -8.40 -15.32
CA TYR A 544 -37.44 -8.43 -16.49
C TYR A 544 -38.16 -8.70 -17.79
N LYS A 545 -37.48 -8.36 -18.91
CA LYS A 545 -37.98 -8.58 -20.27
C LYS A 545 -36.83 -8.90 -21.22
#